data_448a73df1ce959b57cfd76bf1f0f6fff
#
_entry.id   448a73df1ce959b57cfd76bf1f0f6fff
#
_cell.length_a   1.000
_cell.length_b   1.000
_cell.length_c   1.000
_cell.angle_alpha   90.00
_cell.angle_beta   90.00
_cell.angle_gamma   90.00
#
_symmetry.space_group_name_H-M   'P 1'
#
loop_
_entity.id
_entity.type
_entity.pdbx_description
1 polymer ?
#
loop_
_entity_poly.entity_id
_entity_poly.type
_entity_poly.pdbx_seq_one_letter_code
_entity_poly.pdbx_strand_id
1 'polypeptide(L)' 'QYHHGNLKQQLISCAYDSIARSGIDGISLRNIAKIAKVSSTAPYRHFTSKEHLLADVATLAFDNFYSALNKSKMTN' A
#
# COMPACT_ATOMS: atom_id res chain seq x y z
N GLN A 1 -4.36 -1.65 10.03
CA GLN A 1 -3.40 -2.38 10.80
C GLN A 1 -2.24 -2.85 9.97
N TYR A 2 -1.04 -2.53 10.36
CA TYR A 2 0.13 -2.84 9.58
C TYR A 2 0.80 -4.12 10.07
N HIS A 3 1.47 -4.77 9.14
CA HIS A 3 2.16 -6.00 9.46
C HIS A 3 3.58 -5.71 9.89
N HIS A 4 3.87 -6.07 11.10
CA HIS A 4 5.23 -5.88 11.62
C HIS A 4 6.15 -6.92 11.03
N GLY A 5 7.33 -6.53 10.65
CA GLY A 5 8.33 -7.44 10.14
C GLY A 5 8.18 -7.85 8.71
N ASN A 6 7.12 -7.40 8.03
CA ASN A 6 6.95 -7.69 6.60
C ASN A 6 7.07 -6.39 5.83
N LEU A 7 8.26 -6.16 5.29
CA LEU A 7 8.56 -4.91 4.62
C LEU A 7 7.67 -4.67 3.40
N LYS A 8 7.43 -5.71 2.61
CA LYS A 8 6.62 -5.54 1.41
C LYS A 8 5.22 -5.04 1.78
N GLN A 9 4.58 -5.66 2.75
CA GLN A 9 3.24 -5.26 3.17
C GLN A 9 3.25 -3.88 3.80
N GLN A 10 4.30 -3.56 4.55
CA GLN A 10 4.45 -2.25 5.14
C GLN A 10 4.51 -1.17 4.07
N LEU A 11 5.26 -1.41 3.00
CA LEU A 11 5.38 -0.46 1.91
C LEU A 11 4.05 -0.28 1.18
N ILE A 12 3.34 -1.38 0.95
CA ILE A 12 2.03 -1.30 0.30
C ILE A 12 1.05 -0.49 1.16
N SER A 13 1.06 -0.73 2.46
CA SER A 13 0.18 0.00 3.37
C SER A 13 0.52 1.48 3.42
N CYS A 14 1.81 1.82 3.42
CA CYS A 14 2.24 3.20 3.38
C CYS A 14 1.76 3.90 2.11
N ALA A 15 1.89 3.21 0.98
CA ALA A 15 1.45 3.78 -0.29
C ALA A 15 -0.06 3.98 -0.31
N TYR A 16 -0.78 2.99 0.19
CA TYR A 16 -2.24 3.07 0.28
C TYR A 16 -2.67 4.31 1.07
N ASP A 17 -2.09 4.47 2.26
CA ASP A 17 -2.43 5.61 3.12
C ASP A 17 -2.05 6.93 2.49
N SER A 18 -0.90 6.98 1.83
CA SER A 18 -0.44 8.20 1.19
C SER A 18 -1.37 8.61 0.06
N ILE A 19 -1.80 7.65 -0.74
CA ILE A 19 -2.72 7.92 -1.84
C ILE A 19 -4.05 8.39 -1.30
N ALA A 20 -4.52 7.77 -0.22
CA ALA A 20 -5.80 8.16 0.38
C ALA A 20 -5.78 9.60 0.89
N ARG A 21 -4.62 10.04 1.40
CA ARG A 21 -4.51 11.38 1.95
C ARG A 21 -4.21 12.44 0.91
N SER A 22 -3.36 12.12 -0.06
CA SER A 22 -2.79 13.13 -0.95
C SER A 22 -2.98 12.85 -2.42
N GLY A 23 -3.62 11.75 -2.77
CA GLY A 23 -3.80 11.40 -4.16
C GLY A 23 -2.61 10.64 -4.71
N ILE A 24 -2.73 10.22 -5.97
CA ILE A 24 -1.77 9.31 -6.57
C ILE A 24 -0.59 10.01 -7.23
N ASP A 25 -0.75 11.29 -7.53
CA ASP A 25 0.23 12.00 -8.36
C ASP A 25 1.63 12.10 -7.76
N GLY A 26 1.72 12.21 -6.45
CA GLY A 26 3.00 12.38 -5.80
C GLY A 26 3.70 11.09 -5.39
N ILE A 27 3.14 9.97 -5.74
CA ILE A 27 3.64 8.68 -5.27
C ILE A 27 4.89 8.28 -6.05
N SER A 28 5.88 7.72 -5.35
CA SER A 28 7.07 7.14 -5.96
C SER A 28 7.65 6.13 -4.98
N LEU A 29 8.45 5.20 -5.49
CA LEU A 29 9.10 4.22 -4.62
C LEU A 29 9.99 4.92 -3.60
N ARG A 30 10.72 5.93 -4.05
CA ARG A 30 11.61 6.69 -3.18
C ARG A 30 10.84 7.41 -2.09
N ASN A 31 9.73 8.04 -2.44
CA ASN A 31 8.91 8.75 -1.49
C ASN A 31 8.32 7.81 -0.44
N ILE A 32 7.87 6.65 -0.90
CA ILE A 32 7.31 5.66 0.02
C ILE A 32 8.37 5.13 0.97
N ALA A 33 9.60 4.94 0.50
CA ALA A 33 10.69 4.54 1.37
C ALA A 33 10.90 5.56 2.48
N LYS A 34 10.85 6.83 2.13
CA LYS A 34 11.01 7.91 3.09
C LYS A 34 9.90 7.88 4.14
N ILE A 35 8.67 7.73 3.70
CA ILE A 35 7.52 7.68 4.61
C ILE A 35 7.61 6.47 5.53
N ALA A 36 8.03 5.34 5.00
CA ALA A 36 8.15 4.11 5.78
C ALA A 36 9.41 4.08 6.64
N LYS A 37 10.28 5.07 6.46
CA LYS A 37 11.53 5.20 7.24
C LYS A 37 12.48 4.04 7.01
N VAL A 38 12.59 3.65 5.74
CA VAL A 38 13.54 2.62 5.34
C VAL A 38 14.50 3.22 4.30
N SER A 39 15.54 2.48 3.95
CA SER A 39 16.51 2.98 2.99
C SER A 39 15.84 3.21 1.64
N SER A 40 16.36 4.15 0.86
CA SER A 40 15.77 4.50 -0.42
C SER A 40 15.80 3.35 -1.43
N THR A 41 16.67 2.37 -1.19
CA THR A 41 16.78 1.21 -2.07
C THR A 41 15.90 0.05 -1.64
N ALA A 42 15.39 0.08 -0.43
CA ALA A 42 14.61 -1.04 0.11
C ALA A 42 13.39 -1.40 -0.76
N PRO A 43 12.63 -0.44 -1.27
CA PRO A 43 11.46 -0.81 -2.08
C PRO A 43 11.82 -1.58 -3.35
N TYR A 44 13.01 -1.37 -3.86
CA TYR A 44 13.41 -2.03 -5.12
C TYR A 44 13.66 -3.51 -4.96
N ARG A 45 13.69 -4.00 -3.74
CA ARG A 45 13.76 -5.45 -3.49
C ARG A 45 12.43 -6.12 -3.77
N HIS A 46 11.35 -5.37 -3.69
CA HIS A 46 10.00 -5.92 -3.77
C HIS A 46 9.22 -5.45 -4.98
N PHE A 47 9.58 -4.31 -5.54
CA PHE A 47 8.84 -3.72 -6.65
C PHE A 47 9.81 -3.33 -7.75
N THR A 48 9.49 -3.74 -8.97
CA THR A 48 10.32 -3.42 -10.13
C THR A 48 10.05 -2.01 -10.63
N SER A 49 8.91 -1.45 -10.28
CA SER A 49 8.51 -0.14 -10.78
C SER A 49 7.40 0.42 -9.89
N LYS A 50 7.13 1.70 -10.10
CA LYS A 50 6.00 2.34 -9.44
C LYS A 50 4.69 1.63 -9.79
N GLU A 51 4.55 1.24 -11.06
CA GLU A 51 3.33 0.56 -11.49
C GLU A 51 3.13 -0.77 -10.79
N HIS A 52 4.22 -1.48 -10.52
CA HIS A 52 4.14 -2.71 -9.76
C HIS A 52 3.59 -2.44 -8.35
N LEU A 53 4.12 -1.41 -7.69
CA LEU A 53 3.62 -1.02 -6.37
C LEU A 53 2.15 -0.65 -6.42
N LEU A 54 1.77 0.14 -7.43
CA LEU A 54 0.39 0.59 -7.56
C LEU A 54 -0.57 -0.57 -7.80
N ALA A 55 -0.13 -1.60 -8.53
CA ALA A 55 -0.95 -2.79 -8.73
C ALA A 55 -1.23 -3.48 -7.39
N ASP A 56 -0.22 -3.57 -6.54
CA ASP A 56 -0.40 -4.18 -5.23
C ASP A 56 -1.26 -3.32 -4.31
N VAL A 57 -1.15 -2.00 -4.44
CA VAL A 57 -2.02 -1.09 -3.68
C VAL A 57 -3.47 -1.28 -4.13
N ALA A 58 -3.69 -1.42 -5.43
CA ALA A 58 -5.03 -1.64 -5.95
C ALA A 58 -5.64 -2.94 -5.40
N THR A 59 -4.82 -3.98 -5.31
CA THR A 59 -5.27 -5.24 -4.73
C THR A 59 -5.70 -5.05 -3.27
N LEU A 60 -4.91 -4.33 -2.51
CA LEU A 60 -5.25 -4.05 -1.12
C LEU A 60 -6.55 -3.26 -1.02
N ALA A 61 -6.71 -2.25 -1.87
CA ALA A 61 -7.93 -1.44 -1.88
C ALA A 61 -9.14 -2.29 -2.19
N PHE A 62 -9.01 -3.17 -3.17
CA PHE A 62 -10.10 -4.04 -3.58
C PHE A 62 -10.46 -5.00 -2.45
N ASP A 63 -9.46 -5.58 -1.79
CA ASP A 63 -9.69 -6.48 -0.67
C ASP A 63 -10.42 -5.78 0.46
N ASN A 64 -10.04 -4.55 0.77
CA ASN A 64 -10.70 -3.79 1.82
C ASN A 64 -12.15 -3.49 1.46
N PHE A 65 -12.39 -3.14 0.21
CA PHE A 65 -13.73 -2.85 -0.26
C PHE A 65 -14.62 -4.10 -0.18
N TYR A 66 -14.07 -5.22 -0.63
CA TYR A 66 -14.78 -6.49 -0.64
C TYR A 66 -15.13 -6.93 0.78
N SER A 67 -14.17 -6.78 1.69
CA SER A 67 -14.41 -7.12 3.10
C SER A 67 -15.51 -6.27 3.70
N ALA A 68 -15.53 -5.00 3.38
CA ALA A 68 -16.56 -4.09 3.89
C ALA A 68 -17.93 -4.52 3.39
N LEU A 69 -18.03 -4.90 2.12
CA LEU A 69 -19.30 -5.36 1.57
C LEU A 69 -19.77 -6.65 2.25
N ASN A 70 -18.87 -7.57 2.47
CA ASN A 70 -19.21 -8.83 3.11
C ASN A 70 -19.66 -8.63 4.56
N LYS A 71 -18.98 -7.74 5.25
CA LYS A 71 -19.38 -7.39 6.62
C LYS A 71 -20.78 -6.81 6.65
N SER A 72 -21.05 -5.91 5.73
CA SER A 72 -22.35 -5.28 5.65
C SER A 72 -23.45 -6.30 5.41
N LYS A 73 -23.18 -7.25 4.54
CA LYS A 73 -24.14 -8.32 4.26
C LYS A 73 -24.39 -9.20 5.46
N MET A 74 -23.34 -9.49 6.20
CA MET A 74 -23.44 -10.41 7.32
C MET A 74 -24.18 -9.81 8.51
N THR A 75 -24.22 -8.52 8.62
CA THR A 75 -24.92 -7.87 9.74
C THR A 75 -26.40 -7.69 9.51
N ASN A 76 -26.86 -7.99 8.34
CA ASN A 76 -28.29 -7.95 8.07
C ASN A 76 -28.99 -9.24 8.55
#